data_89fe4c4ca7830099e23af34aaafde782
#
_entry.id   89fe4c4ca7830099e23af34aaafde782
#
_cell.length_a   1.000
_cell.length_b   1.000
_cell.length_c   1.000
_cell.angle_alpha   90.00
_cell.angle_beta   90.00
_cell.angle_gamma   90.00
#
_symmetry.space_group_name_H-M   'P 1'
#
loop_
_entity.id
_entity.type
_entity.pdbx_description
1 polymer ?
#
loop_
_entity_poly.entity_id
_entity_poly.type
_entity_poly.pdbx_seq_one_letter_code
_entity_poly.pdbx_strand_id
1 'polypeptide(L)'
;MTASGFGAIDRRMAIGGVLAAATGLALPRRQSRIITQRGMVGGGLVRFEQGEANFSLFVSRLIFSEDDAEVVVGSVLWVDGAAGFSLRSTAIAEYIVPPVEPEGGVLRQIIGTMSANDDGDYPFEMEVVDADLPGSGNDTVVLKVGDGARASDNATPASGLGFSYAATGTVVTGDIQELDLEIDLETGVVGPAED
;
A
#
# COMPACT_ATOMS: atom_id res chain seq x y z
N MET A 1 -27.08 9.83 -22.86
CA MET A 1 -25.73 9.70 -22.31
C MET A 1 -25.90 9.41 -20.84
N THR A 2 -25.77 8.15 -20.46
CA THR A 2 -25.97 7.66 -19.09
C THR A 2 -24.60 7.51 -18.45
N ALA A 3 -24.33 8.30 -17.43
CA ALA A 3 -23.15 8.15 -16.58
C ALA A 3 -23.31 6.83 -15.80
N SER A 4 -22.44 5.85 -16.06
CA SER A 4 -22.32 4.65 -15.23
C SER A 4 -21.55 5.03 -13.98
N GLY A 5 -22.25 5.00 -12.84
CA GLY A 5 -21.65 5.19 -11.53
C GLY A 5 -20.63 4.09 -11.25
N PHE A 6 -19.42 4.47 -10.88
CA PHE A 6 -18.48 3.59 -10.20
C PHE A 6 -19.11 3.24 -8.85
N GLY A 7 -19.52 1.98 -8.71
CA GLY A 7 -20.05 1.49 -7.45
C GLY A 7 -18.98 1.53 -6.36
N ALA A 8 -19.43 1.87 -5.16
CA ALA A 8 -18.62 1.79 -3.96
C ALA A 8 -17.91 0.42 -3.90
N ILE A 9 -16.61 0.44 -3.66
CA ILE A 9 -15.81 -0.78 -3.47
C ILE A 9 -16.45 -1.54 -2.31
N ASP A 10 -17.02 -2.70 -2.60
CA ASP A 10 -17.66 -3.53 -1.59
C ASP A 10 -16.58 -3.98 -0.61
N ARG A 11 -16.72 -3.54 0.66
CA ARG A 11 -15.82 -3.92 1.77
C ARG A 11 -15.53 -5.43 1.83
N ARG A 12 -16.44 -6.26 1.33
CA ARG A 12 -16.28 -7.72 1.24
C ARG A 12 -15.22 -8.16 0.23
N MET A 13 -14.93 -7.37 -0.81
CA MET A 13 -13.87 -7.70 -1.77
C MET A 13 -12.48 -7.43 -1.21
N ALA A 14 -12.30 -6.40 -0.41
CA ALA A 14 -11.03 -6.13 0.25
C ALA A 14 -10.63 -7.28 1.22
N ILE A 15 -11.61 -7.79 2.00
CA ILE A 15 -11.40 -8.91 2.92
C ILE A 15 -11.04 -10.21 2.15
N GLY A 16 -11.70 -10.47 1.02
CA GLY A 16 -11.42 -11.65 0.21
C GLY A 16 -10.01 -11.62 -0.43
N GLY A 17 -9.52 -10.45 -0.81
CA GLY A 17 -8.17 -10.28 -1.37
C GLY A 17 -7.05 -10.53 -0.36
N VAL A 18 -7.28 -10.15 0.89
CA VAL A 18 -6.33 -10.33 2.01
C VAL A 18 -6.10 -11.82 2.31
N LEU A 19 -7.16 -12.61 2.38
CA LEU A 19 -7.05 -14.06 2.62
C LEU A 19 -6.31 -14.80 1.47
N ALA A 20 -6.48 -14.37 0.24
CA ALA A 20 -5.82 -14.99 -0.91
C ALA A 20 -4.31 -14.70 -0.93
N ALA A 21 -3.86 -13.53 -0.48
CA ALA A 21 -2.44 -13.20 -0.38
C ALA A 21 -1.73 -13.99 0.73
N ALA A 22 -2.42 -14.23 1.85
CA ALA A 22 -1.86 -15.00 2.98
C ALA A 22 -1.70 -16.50 2.68
N THR A 23 -2.50 -17.08 1.79
CA THR A 23 -2.43 -18.51 1.47
C THR A 23 -1.24 -18.92 0.61
N GLY A 24 -0.55 -17.97 -0.03
CA GLY A 24 0.67 -18.22 -0.81
C GLY A 24 1.98 -18.18 0.00
N LEU A 25 1.94 -17.68 1.23
CA LEU A 25 3.09 -17.67 2.12
C LEU A 25 3.27 -19.07 2.72
N ALA A 26 4.46 -19.63 2.61
CA ALA A 26 4.85 -20.84 3.34
C ALA A 26 4.84 -20.47 4.84
N LEU A 27 3.69 -20.63 5.48
CA LEU A 27 3.54 -20.41 6.92
C LEU A 27 4.60 -21.24 7.66
N PRO A 28 5.30 -20.67 8.66
CA PRO A 28 6.16 -21.44 9.53
C PRO A 28 5.36 -22.61 10.11
N ARG A 29 6.02 -23.75 10.34
CA ARG A 29 5.39 -25.02 10.76
C ARG A 29 4.53 -24.98 12.02
N ARG A 30 4.53 -23.86 12.74
CA ARG A 30 3.61 -23.60 13.85
C ARG A 30 2.54 -22.65 13.34
N GLN A 31 1.29 -23.07 13.34
CA GLN A 31 0.18 -22.21 12.99
C GLN A 31 -0.05 -21.23 14.13
N SER A 32 0.25 -19.95 13.88
CA SER A 32 -0.22 -18.89 14.75
C SER A 32 -1.74 -18.89 14.75
N ARG A 33 -2.34 -18.82 15.93
CA ARG A 33 -3.80 -18.78 16.05
C ARG A 33 -4.37 -17.42 15.69
N ILE A 34 -3.61 -16.39 15.97
CA ILE A 34 -3.99 -15.00 15.77
C ILE A 34 -2.96 -14.31 14.89
N ILE A 35 -3.44 -13.59 13.89
CA ILE A 35 -2.65 -12.70 13.06
C ILE A 35 -3.20 -11.30 13.23
N THR A 36 -2.36 -10.37 13.69
CA THR A 36 -2.68 -8.94 13.63
C THR A 36 -2.23 -8.40 12.27
N GLN A 37 -3.13 -7.77 11.56
CA GLN A 37 -2.88 -7.16 10.27
C GLN A 37 -3.01 -5.64 10.39
N ARG A 38 -1.90 -4.93 10.20
CA ARG A 38 -1.85 -3.48 10.12
C ARG A 38 -1.41 -3.05 8.74
N GLY A 39 -2.16 -2.15 8.10
CA GLY A 39 -1.86 -1.82 6.72
C GLY A 39 -2.61 -0.62 6.21
N MET A 40 -2.41 -0.37 4.91
CA MET A 40 -3.14 0.65 4.15
C MET A 40 -3.75 0.01 2.91
N VAL A 41 -4.96 0.41 2.60
CA VAL A 41 -5.64 0.08 1.35
C VAL A 41 -6.19 1.35 0.73
N GLY A 42 -6.10 1.47 -0.56
CA GLY A 42 -6.65 2.63 -1.24
C GLY A 42 -6.53 2.55 -2.75
N GLY A 43 -7.13 3.53 -3.38
CA GLY A 43 -7.06 3.68 -4.82
C GLY A 43 -7.90 4.84 -5.31
N GLY A 44 -7.54 5.34 -6.48
CA GLY A 44 -8.25 6.44 -7.07
C GLY A 44 -7.39 7.30 -7.98
N LEU A 45 -7.76 8.57 -8.07
CA LEU A 45 -7.08 9.59 -8.85
C LEU A 45 -6.36 10.56 -7.91
N VAL A 46 -5.06 10.69 -8.08
CA VAL A 46 -4.23 11.69 -7.41
C VAL A 46 -4.01 12.85 -8.37
N ARG A 47 -4.20 14.07 -7.88
CA ARG A 47 -3.85 15.30 -8.60
C ARG A 47 -2.59 15.91 -7.99
N PHE A 48 -1.63 16.22 -8.85
CA PHE A 48 -0.36 16.88 -8.50
C PHE A 48 -0.05 18.01 -9.50
N GLU A 49 0.98 18.79 -9.22
CA GLU A 49 1.27 20.00 -10.02
C GLU A 49 1.44 19.73 -11.52
N GLN A 50 2.04 18.59 -11.89
CA GLN A 50 2.35 18.23 -13.29
C GLN A 50 1.22 17.48 -13.99
N GLY A 51 0.19 17.01 -13.26
CA GLY A 51 -0.88 16.24 -13.86
C GLY A 51 -1.72 15.43 -12.88
N GLU A 52 -2.20 14.30 -13.37
CA GLU A 52 -3.01 13.36 -12.61
C GLU A 52 -2.55 11.93 -12.88
N ALA A 53 -2.59 11.08 -11.85
CA ALA A 53 -2.32 9.66 -11.98
C ALA A 53 -3.39 8.83 -11.26
N ASN A 54 -3.67 7.66 -11.82
CA ASN A 54 -4.44 6.64 -11.11
C ASN A 54 -3.51 5.79 -10.27
N PHE A 55 -3.95 5.44 -9.06
CA PHE A 55 -3.21 4.53 -8.21
C PHE A 55 -4.09 3.45 -7.61
N SER A 56 -3.47 2.36 -7.21
CA SER A 56 -4.03 1.40 -6.27
C SER A 56 -2.96 0.95 -5.29
N LEU A 57 -3.36 0.78 -4.06
CA LEU A 57 -2.51 0.47 -2.93
C LEU A 57 -3.15 -0.62 -2.09
N PHE A 58 -2.41 -1.67 -1.81
CA PHE A 58 -2.65 -2.59 -0.71
C PHE A 58 -1.29 -2.96 -0.13
N VAL A 59 -0.99 -2.53 1.06
CA VAL A 59 0.23 -2.92 1.77
C VAL A 59 -0.11 -3.20 3.21
N SER A 60 0.40 -4.29 3.76
CA SER A 60 0.08 -4.71 5.10
C SER A 60 1.25 -5.41 5.77
N ARG A 61 1.39 -5.18 7.07
CA ARG A 61 2.26 -5.91 7.98
C ARG A 61 1.41 -6.93 8.73
N LEU A 62 1.77 -8.19 8.61
CA LEU A 62 1.16 -9.31 9.32
C LEU A 62 2.06 -9.65 10.50
N ILE A 63 1.51 -9.67 11.70
CA ILE A 63 2.19 -10.00 12.96
C ILE A 63 1.58 -11.28 13.49
N PHE A 64 2.41 -12.31 13.69
CA PHE A 64 1.98 -13.62 14.17
C PHE A 64 2.17 -13.69 15.70
N SER A 65 1.08 -13.98 16.43
CA SER A 65 1.07 -13.90 17.89
C SER A 65 1.96 -14.92 18.62
N GLU A 66 2.40 -15.99 17.94
CA GLU A 66 3.17 -17.05 18.60
C GLU A 66 4.66 -16.72 18.76
N ASP A 67 5.23 -15.98 17.85
CA ASP A 67 6.68 -15.72 17.79
C ASP A 67 7.03 -14.26 17.46
N ASP A 68 6.03 -13.38 17.44
CA ASP A 68 6.14 -11.98 17.02
C ASP A 68 6.78 -11.82 15.62
N ALA A 69 6.68 -12.88 14.81
CA ALA A 69 7.20 -12.81 13.45
C ALA A 69 6.38 -11.84 12.62
N GLU A 70 7.08 -11.01 11.86
CA GLU A 70 6.45 -10.01 10.99
C GLU A 70 6.71 -10.32 9.52
N VAL A 71 5.68 -10.15 8.70
CA VAL A 71 5.78 -10.27 7.24
C VAL A 71 5.07 -9.09 6.60
N VAL A 72 5.77 -8.39 5.70
CA VAL A 72 5.16 -7.32 4.88
C VAL A 72 4.69 -7.92 3.57
N VAL A 73 3.43 -7.66 3.21
CA VAL A 73 2.80 -8.11 1.97
C VAL A 73 2.08 -6.95 1.30
N GLY A 74 2.02 -6.97 -0.02
CA GLY A 74 1.24 -5.94 -0.69
C GLY A 74 1.61 -5.70 -2.14
N SER A 75 0.96 -4.70 -2.70
CA SER A 75 1.22 -4.21 -4.05
C SER A 75 0.86 -2.74 -4.17
N VAL A 76 1.61 -2.03 -5.00
CA VAL A 76 1.37 -0.65 -5.40
C VAL A 76 1.35 -0.60 -6.93
N LEU A 77 0.34 0.06 -7.48
CA LEU A 77 0.26 0.39 -8.89
C LEU A 77 0.06 1.90 -9.02
N TRP A 78 0.79 2.51 -9.93
CA TRP A 78 0.67 3.93 -10.27
C TRP A 78 0.70 4.09 -11.78
N VAL A 79 -0.28 4.79 -12.34
CA VAL A 79 -0.40 5.01 -13.78
C VAL A 79 -0.53 6.50 -14.06
N ASP A 80 0.53 7.10 -14.55
CA ASP A 80 0.57 8.48 -15.03
C ASP A 80 0.48 8.46 -16.55
N GLY A 81 -0.73 8.69 -17.07
CA GLY A 81 -0.98 8.69 -18.50
C GLY A 81 -0.34 9.87 -19.24
N ALA A 82 -0.13 11.01 -18.57
CA ALA A 82 0.48 12.19 -19.15
C ALA A 82 2.00 12.03 -19.32
N ALA A 83 2.65 11.43 -18.33
CA ALA A 83 4.07 11.09 -18.39
C ALA A 83 4.35 9.78 -19.17
N GLY A 84 3.31 8.97 -19.44
CA GLY A 84 3.44 7.71 -20.16
C GLY A 84 4.03 6.59 -19.32
N PHE A 85 3.90 6.65 -17.98
CA PHE A 85 4.43 5.64 -17.06
C PHE A 85 3.34 4.79 -16.42
N SER A 86 3.61 3.49 -16.39
CA SER A 86 2.94 2.52 -15.51
C SER A 86 3.99 1.94 -14.56
N LEU A 87 3.88 2.30 -13.28
CA LEU A 87 4.80 1.86 -12.23
C LEU A 87 4.10 0.79 -11.41
N ARG A 88 4.75 -0.35 -11.22
CA ARG A 88 4.21 -1.48 -10.47
C ARG A 88 5.25 -1.99 -9.47
N SER A 89 4.86 -2.16 -8.22
CA SER A 89 5.76 -2.76 -7.23
C SER A 89 6.14 -4.18 -7.64
N THR A 90 7.43 -4.48 -7.61
CA THR A 90 8.01 -5.82 -7.78
C THR A 90 8.26 -6.46 -6.43
N ALA A 91 8.56 -5.65 -5.41
CA ALA A 91 8.62 -6.08 -4.01
C ALA A 91 8.24 -4.93 -3.06
N ILE A 92 7.62 -5.29 -1.94
CA ILE A 92 7.46 -4.42 -0.77
C ILE A 92 8.42 -4.92 0.28
N ALA A 93 9.36 -4.07 0.70
CA ALA A 93 10.41 -4.42 1.66
C ALA A 93 10.08 -3.95 3.07
N GLU A 94 9.49 -2.76 3.20
CA GLU A 94 9.20 -2.15 4.50
C GLU A 94 7.84 -1.48 4.51
N TYR A 95 7.15 -1.61 5.64
CA TYR A 95 5.97 -0.84 6.02
C TYR A 95 6.26 -0.16 7.34
N ILE A 96 6.36 1.16 7.33
CA ILE A 96 6.84 1.95 8.46
C ILE A 96 5.69 2.78 9.02
N VAL A 97 5.52 2.67 10.34
CA VAL A 97 4.67 3.56 11.15
C VAL A 97 5.59 4.64 11.71
N PRO A 98 5.50 5.89 11.28
CA PRO A 98 6.31 6.96 11.83
C PRO A 98 6.01 7.18 13.33
N PRO A 99 6.99 7.64 14.11
CA PRO A 99 6.81 7.87 15.55
C PRO A 99 5.92 9.10 15.85
N VAL A 100 5.65 9.91 14.84
CA VAL A 100 4.81 11.12 14.95
C VAL A 100 3.83 11.10 13.78
N GLU A 101 2.55 11.05 14.10
CA GLU A 101 1.49 11.19 13.12
C GLU A 101 1.22 12.68 12.82
N PRO A 102 0.81 13.03 11.60
CA PRO A 102 0.36 14.38 11.30
C PRO A 102 -0.94 14.70 12.05
N GLU A 103 -1.18 15.97 12.31
CA GLU A 103 -2.44 16.40 12.91
C GLU A 103 -3.61 16.06 11.96
N GLY A 104 -4.56 15.27 12.43
CA GLY A 104 -5.76 14.89 11.68
C GLY A 104 -5.56 13.80 10.63
N GLY A 105 -4.55 12.94 10.76
CA GLY A 105 -4.40 11.84 9.82
C GLY A 105 -3.42 10.76 10.26
N VAL A 106 -3.42 9.67 9.52
CA VAL A 106 -2.56 8.51 9.72
C VAL A 106 -1.52 8.44 8.60
N LEU A 107 -0.25 8.63 8.93
CA LEU A 107 0.87 8.57 7.97
C LEU A 107 1.48 7.17 7.94
N ARG A 108 1.71 6.64 6.74
CA ARG A 108 2.48 5.39 6.55
C ARG A 108 3.50 5.58 5.44
N GLN A 109 4.67 4.97 5.64
CA GLN A 109 5.73 4.94 4.63
C GLN A 109 5.93 3.51 4.13
N ILE A 110 6.06 3.37 2.83
CA ILE A 110 6.20 2.10 2.12
C ILE A 110 7.47 2.18 1.29
N ILE A 111 8.34 1.21 1.46
CA ILE A 111 9.61 1.13 0.74
C ILE A 111 9.70 -0.22 0.03
N GLY A 112 10.25 -0.22 -1.16
CA GLY A 112 10.41 -1.43 -1.95
C GLY A 112 11.06 -1.17 -3.31
N THR A 113 10.70 -2.02 -4.26
CA THR A 113 11.13 -1.87 -5.66
C THR A 113 9.94 -1.86 -6.60
N MET A 114 10.08 -1.13 -7.72
CA MET A 114 9.07 -1.00 -8.77
C MET A 114 9.67 -1.18 -10.15
N SER A 115 8.91 -1.77 -11.07
CA SER A 115 9.17 -1.67 -12.50
C SER A 115 8.50 -0.42 -13.08
N ALA A 116 9.11 0.13 -14.15
CA ALA A 116 8.53 1.19 -14.97
C ALA A 116 8.22 0.64 -16.35
N ASN A 117 6.94 0.62 -16.75
CA ASN A 117 6.47 0.00 -18.00
C ASN A 117 6.94 -1.46 -18.15
N ASP A 118 6.85 -2.23 -17.06
CA ASP A 118 7.29 -3.63 -16.96
C ASP A 118 8.81 -3.84 -17.14
N ASP A 119 9.62 -2.78 -17.07
CA ASP A 119 11.09 -2.84 -17.18
C ASP A 119 11.77 -2.31 -15.91
N GLY A 120 12.95 -2.87 -15.63
CA GLY A 120 13.78 -2.49 -14.49
C GLY A 120 13.24 -2.93 -13.13
N ASP A 121 14.00 -2.57 -12.13
CA ASP A 121 13.69 -2.81 -10.71
C ASP A 121 14.28 -1.65 -9.91
N TYR A 122 13.50 -0.59 -9.77
CA TYR A 122 13.91 0.69 -9.21
C TYR A 122 13.49 0.80 -7.75
N PRO A 123 14.32 1.34 -6.85
CA PRO A 123 13.88 1.62 -5.49
C PRO A 123 12.68 2.58 -5.53
N PHE A 124 11.72 2.39 -4.65
CA PHE A 124 10.67 3.35 -4.44
C PHE A 124 10.42 3.62 -2.95
N GLU A 125 9.98 4.82 -2.68
CA GLU A 125 9.46 5.28 -1.41
C GLU A 125 8.10 5.93 -1.65
N MET A 126 7.09 5.48 -0.93
CA MET A 126 5.75 6.03 -0.99
C MET A 126 5.31 6.42 0.42
N GLU A 127 4.87 7.66 0.58
CA GLU A 127 4.21 8.14 1.78
C GLU A 127 2.72 8.30 1.47
N VAL A 128 1.88 7.81 2.35
CA VAL A 128 0.42 7.96 2.25
C VAL A 128 -0.13 8.49 3.55
N VAL A 129 -1.03 9.45 3.45
CA VAL A 129 -1.78 9.98 4.58
C VAL A 129 -3.25 9.72 4.36
N ASP A 130 -3.83 8.95 5.26
CA ASP A 130 -5.28 8.83 5.43
C ASP A 130 -5.72 10.00 6.33
N ALA A 131 -6.37 10.99 5.75
CA ALA A 131 -6.77 12.21 6.42
C ALA A 131 -8.29 12.24 6.58
N ASP A 132 -8.79 11.76 7.70
CA ASP A 132 -10.19 11.84 8.09
C ASP A 132 -11.14 10.77 7.51
N LEU A 133 -12.39 11.20 7.30
CA LEU A 133 -13.48 10.33 6.89
C LEU A 133 -13.35 9.90 5.43
N PRO A 134 -13.72 8.66 5.10
CA PRO A 134 -13.70 8.13 3.75
C PRO A 134 -14.35 9.06 2.72
N GLY A 135 -13.61 9.38 1.66
CA GLY A 135 -14.09 10.23 0.57
C GLY A 135 -14.07 11.74 0.86
N SER A 136 -13.40 12.18 1.93
CA SER A 136 -13.24 13.61 2.25
C SER A 136 -12.38 14.37 1.21
N GLY A 137 -11.53 13.64 0.47
CA GLY A 137 -10.65 14.22 -0.56
C GLY A 137 -9.44 14.94 0.02
N ASN A 138 -9.06 14.63 1.26
CA ASN A 138 -7.89 15.23 1.93
C ASN A 138 -6.69 14.28 1.98
N ASP A 139 -6.85 13.02 1.58
CA ASP A 139 -5.76 12.06 1.56
C ASP A 139 -4.64 12.52 0.64
N THR A 140 -3.42 12.27 1.04
CA THR A 140 -2.25 12.68 0.26
C THR A 140 -1.34 11.51 -0.04
N VAL A 141 -0.64 11.61 -1.17
CA VAL A 141 0.34 10.65 -1.63
C VAL A 141 1.61 11.38 -2.05
N VAL A 142 2.74 10.89 -1.58
CA VAL A 142 4.07 11.23 -2.10
C VAL A 142 4.69 9.95 -2.64
N LEU A 143 5.06 9.93 -3.91
CA LEU A 143 5.75 8.81 -4.54
C LEU A 143 7.09 9.30 -5.10
N LYS A 144 8.16 8.57 -4.78
CA LYS A 144 9.49 8.72 -5.36
C LYS A 144 9.95 7.35 -5.87
N VAL A 145 10.48 7.30 -7.09
CA VAL A 145 11.00 6.07 -7.71
C VAL A 145 12.35 6.35 -8.36
N GLY A 146 13.30 5.46 -8.18
CA GLY A 146 14.64 5.59 -8.75
C GLY A 146 15.53 6.51 -7.93
N ASP A 147 16.27 7.40 -8.62
CA ASP A 147 17.19 8.34 -7.97
C ASP A 147 16.43 9.26 -6.99
N GLY A 148 16.83 9.26 -5.72
CA GLY A 148 16.19 10.05 -4.66
C GLY A 148 15.13 9.32 -3.84
N ALA A 149 14.73 8.11 -4.22
CA ALA A 149 13.98 7.23 -3.35
C ALA A 149 14.88 6.56 -2.31
N ARG A 150 14.36 6.35 -1.11
CA ARG A 150 15.06 5.55 -0.09
C ARG A 150 15.11 4.09 -0.55
N ALA A 151 16.31 3.52 -0.55
CA ALA A 151 16.47 2.09 -0.72
C ALA A 151 16.36 1.38 0.64
N SER A 152 15.70 0.23 0.67
CA SER A 152 15.69 -0.62 1.85
C SER A 152 16.96 -1.47 1.90
N ASP A 153 17.55 -1.60 3.09
CA ASP A 153 18.65 -2.54 3.34
C ASP A 153 18.22 -4.00 3.14
N ASN A 154 16.91 -4.26 3.18
CA ASN A 154 16.30 -5.58 3.00
C ASN A 154 15.90 -5.86 1.54
N ALA A 155 15.99 -4.88 0.64
CA ALA A 155 15.64 -5.06 -0.77
C ALA A 155 16.83 -5.62 -1.56
N THR A 156 16.53 -6.45 -2.56
CA THR A 156 17.52 -6.80 -3.58
C THR A 156 18.00 -5.52 -4.26
N PRO A 157 19.32 -5.35 -4.47
CA PRO A 157 19.84 -4.17 -5.14
C PRO A 157 19.12 -3.91 -6.45
N ALA A 158 18.61 -2.70 -6.60
CA ALA A 158 17.91 -2.27 -7.80
C ALA A 158 18.80 -2.44 -9.05
N SER A 159 18.28 -3.09 -10.07
CA SER A 159 19.00 -3.32 -11.32
C SER A 159 18.90 -2.17 -12.30
N GLY A 160 18.11 -1.14 -12.00
CA GLY A 160 17.86 0.01 -12.89
C GLY A 160 18.65 1.25 -12.47
N LEU A 161 19.50 1.77 -13.35
CA LEU A 161 20.14 3.06 -13.19
C LEU A 161 19.52 4.07 -14.17
N GLY A 162 19.33 5.32 -13.72
CA GLY A 162 18.95 6.43 -14.59
C GLY A 162 17.46 6.64 -14.77
N PHE A 163 16.59 5.93 -14.05
CA PHE A 163 15.17 6.27 -13.96
C PHE A 163 14.92 7.12 -12.71
N SER A 164 14.14 8.18 -12.84
CA SER A 164 13.69 8.99 -11.72
C SER A 164 12.29 9.50 -12.00
N TYR A 165 11.39 9.30 -11.03
CA TYR A 165 10.03 9.81 -11.05
C TYR A 165 9.66 10.28 -9.66
N ALA A 166 8.98 11.43 -9.55
CA ALA A 166 8.45 11.91 -8.29
C ALA A 166 7.10 12.60 -8.51
N ALA A 167 6.15 12.32 -7.63
CA ALA A 167 4.85 12.96 -7.59
C ALA A 167 4.43 13.20 -6.14
N THR A 168 3.84 14.36 -5.88
CA THR A 168 3.22 14.70 -4.60
C THR A 168 1.86 15.30 -4.87
N GLY A 169 0.81 14.72 -4.33
CA GLY A 169 -0.54 15.17 -4.66
C GLY A 169 -1.60 14.73 -3.66
N THR A 170 -2.82 15.18 -3.95
CA THR A 170 -4.02 14.88 -3.16
C THR A 170 -4.92 13.92 -3.91
N VAL A 171 -5.52 12.98 -3.21
CA VAL A 171 -6.52 12.06 -3.76
C VAL A 171 -7.79 12.85 -4.00
N VAL A 172 -8.16 13.03 -5.27
CA VAL A 172 -9.35 13.81 -5.66
C VAL A 172 -10.56 12.93 -5.98
N THR A 173 -10.32 11.64 -6.19
CA THR A 173 -11.37 10.63 -6.39
C THR A 173 -10.86 9.32 -5.83
N GLY A 174 -11.68 8.60 -5.10
CA GLY A 174 -11.27 7.40 -4.39
C GLY A 174 -11.00 7.68 -2.93
N ASP A 175 -10.15 6.86 -2.30
CA ASP A 175 -9.94 6.90 -0.86
C ASP A 175 -8.69 6.12 -0.46
N ILE A 176 -8.10 6.49 0.68
CA ILE A 176 -7.08 5.72 1.38
C ILE A 176 -7.64 5.39 2.76
N GLN A 177 -7.45 4.18 3.24
CA GLN A 177 -7.93 3.74 4.54
C GLN A 177 -6.87 2.93 5.27
N GLU A 178 -6.73 3.17 6.56
CA GLU A 178 -5.99 2.28 7.44
C GLU A 178 -6.75 0.95 7.65
N LEU A 179 -5.98 -0.13 7.69
CA LEU A 179 -6.44 -1.47 8.07
C LEU A 179 -5.81 -1.83 9.41
N ASP A 180 -6.64 -2.12 10.40
CA ASP A 180 -6.19 -2.66 11.68
C ASP A 180 -7.14 -3.79 12.08
N LEU A 181 -6.73 -5.04 11.78
CA LEU A 181 -7.57 -6.23 11.89
C LEU A 181 -6.85 -7.32 12.69
N GLU A 182 -7.65 -8.04 13.47
CA GLU A 182 -7.26 -9.30 14.10
C GLU A 182 -7.97 -10.46 13.40
N ILE A 183 -7.21 -11.49 13.04
CA ILE A 183 -7.69 -12.67 12.33
C ILE A 183 -7.40 -13.90 13.19
N ASP A 184 -8.44 -14.54 13.72
CA ASP A 184 -8.33 -15.83 14.40
C ASP A 184 -8.41 -16.95 13.35
N LEU A 185 -7.30 -17.65 13.16
CA LEU A 185 -7.19 -18.70 12.15
C LEU A 185 -7.95 -19.98 12.52
N GLU A 186 -8.26 -20.21 13.81
CA GLU A 186 -9.02 -21.39 14.23
C GLU A 186 -10.52 -21.22 13.99
N THR A 187 -11.04 -20.03 14.30
CA THR A 187 -12.47 -19.75 14.20
C THR A 187 -12.85 -19.09 12.88
N GLY A 188 -11.86 -18.54 12.17
CA GLY A 188 -12.08 -17.73 10.96
C GLY A 188 -12.74 -16.39 11.25
N VAL A 189 -12.74 -15.95 12.51
CA VAL A 189 -13.29 -14.64 12.90
C VAL A 189 -12.29 -13.55 12.53
N VAL A 190 -12.81 -12.48 11.95
CA VAL A 190 -12.06 -11.25 11.63
C VAL A 190 -12.74 -10.10 12.35
N GLY A 191 -11.99 -9.37 13.14
CA GLY A 191 -12.44 -8.19 13.89
C GLY A 191 -11.43 -7.05 13.86
N PRO A 192 -11.75 -5.90 14.45
CA PRO A 192 -10.75 -4.87 14.70
C PRO A 192 -9.68 -5.41 15.65
N ALA A 193 -8.43 -5.02 15.46
CA ALA A 193 -7.38 -5.34 16.41
C ALA A 193 -7.65 -4.61 17.73
N GLU A 194 -7.40 -5.29 18.85
CA GLU A 194 -7.47 -4.66 20.17
C GLU A 194 -6.11 -3.99 20.47
N ASP A 195 -6.14 -2.77 21.01
CA ASP A 195 -4.94 -1.98 21.39
C ASP A 195 -4.24 -2.57 22.65
#